data_13c8b1b9cc5caae323bca9be695eb1d5
#
_entry.id   13c8b1b9cc5caae323bca9be695eb1d5
#
_cell.length_a   1.000
_cell.length_b   1.000
_cell.length_c   1.000
_cell.angle_alpha   90.00
_cell.angle_beta   90.00
_cell.angle_gamma   90.00
#
_symmetry.space_group_name_H-M   'P 1'
#
loop_
_entity.id
_entity.type
_entity.pdbx_description
1 polymer ?
#
loop_
_entity_poly.entity_id
_entity_poly.type
_entity_poly.pdbx_seq_one_letter_code
_entity_poly.pdbx_strand_id
1 'polypeptide(L)'
;MLERQTYSTNNSSFATNKYQMRKTILILLSILTFYGCRYNVPPSVKEALSTAEAYMEENPDSALHILQNISHPENLRSQARADYALLYTQACDKTHLLPPTDSLVQTAVNYYKKEKNSINAAKSYFYLGRLKRNLRQDTLAIKMLLTALKKMPKNNKSKLLMQIYFDLGVIYKKQNLYNKAMDMYRECYAVTKALDDSSLLFFPCRELAQTHLLKHKSDSALSYYQQALTISQKFQNNYWEANILNDISKVYLHEGDTLKANNTIDFAIRKDSSATNISLKGQLLYYGNQMDSARFYLKKSCLSGNLYSKTTGYLYLYKVEKKAGNHSAAYAYNDSFNIYRDSIIKIQQHQKIEELSTQYALAIQRKEIEAENRNIYYVITICLIVLLLGAFAVCQYLKKRKKDKELKQEKLNSLDQTQTISTFLKEKVGEEIQLPETATKFKQDILRNGIRAFRASQWGKNLETVEKTIVPGNYIKLSEQESLYKELKLHFNDFIACLNQIYPDMSKEDIYFCILSALKYKSRTIVYCMKTPAGALRTRKSRLKKNMAEETFRIIFNK
;
A
#
# COMPACT_ATOMS: atom_id res chain seq x y z
N MET A 1 66.26 24.07 -9.34
CA MET A 1 65.81 22.81 -8.73
C MET A 1 64.80 23.00 -7.56
N LEU A 2 64.60 24.20 -7.07
CA LEU A 2 63.68 24.47 -5.92
C LEU A 2 62.22 24.76 -6.30
N GLU A 3 61.93 25.19 -7.52
CA GLU A 3 60.55 25.49 -7.94
C GLU A 3 59.69 24.27 -8.37
N ARG A 4 60.30 23.12 -8.64
CA ARG A 4 59.53 21.87 -8.96
C ARG A 4 59.04 21.08 -7.77
N GLN A 5 59.56 21.34 -6.57
CA GLN A 5 59.11 20.63 -5.33
C GLN A 5 57.85 21.29 -4.72
N THR A 6 57.63 22.58 -4.89
CA THR A 6 56.48 23.30 -4.34
C THR A 6 55.15 23.04 -5.07
N TYR A 7 55.18 22.69 -6.35
CA TYR A 7 53.96 22.36 -7.13
C TYR A 7 53.44 20.93 -6.88
N SER A 8 54.31 20.00 -6.47
CA SER A 8 53.91 18.61 -6.18
C SER A 8 53.28 18.45 -4.79
N THR A 9 53.68 19.23 -3.81
CA THR A 9 53.17 19.16 -2.43
C THR A 9 51.79 19.84 -2.29
N ASN A 10 51.50 20.88 -3.08
CA ASN A 10 50.18 21.55 -3.02
C ASN A 10 49.04 20.73 -3.67
N ASN A 11 49.29 19.94 -4.70
CA ASN A 11 48.28 19.09 -5.31
C ASN A 11 47.91 17.84 -4.47
N SER A 12 48.84 17.32 -3.68
CA SER A 12 48.57 16.21 -2.77
C SER A 12 47.77 16.65 -1.53
N SER A 13 48.03 17.86 -1.01
CA SER A 13 47.31 18.41 0.15
C SER A 13 45.85 18.81 -0.22
N PHE A 14 45.61 19.29 -1.42
CA PHE A 14 44.25 19.59 -1.91
C PHE A 14 43.42 18.34 -2.15
N ALA A 15 44.00 17.26 -2.63
CA ALA A 15 43.33 15.98 -2.84
C ALA A 15 43.01 15.26 -1.53
N THR A 16 43.92 15.30 -0.55
CA THR A 16 43.71 14.75 0.79
C THR A 16 42.69 15.57 1.58
N ASN A 17 42.65 16.89 1.45
CA ASN A 17 41.67 17.76 2.12
C ASN A 17 40.26 17.55 1.57
N LYS A 18 40.12 17.34 0.26
CA LYS A 18 38.81 17.06 -0.41
C LYS A 18 38.29 15.66 -0.06
N TYR A 19 39.18 14.70 0.17
CA TYR A 19 38.81 13.35 0.61
C TYR A 19 38.42 13.31 2.09
N GLN A 20 39.13 14.02 2.94
CA GLN A 20 38.80 14.22 4.36
C GLN A 20 37.48 14.94 4.53
N MET A 21 37.23 16.02 3.77
CA MET A 21 35.99 16.78 3.80
C MET A 21 34.78 15.92 3.37
N ARG A 22 34.94 15.05 2.37
CA ARG A 22 33.89 14.09 1.97
C ARG A 22 33.62 13.01 3.05
N LYS A 23 34.65 12.54 3.73
CA LYS A 23 34.50 11.61 4.86
C LYS A 23 33.79 12.27 6.05
N THR A 24 34.14 13.50 6.39
CA THR A 24 33.47 14.25 7.47
C THR A 24 32.02 14.57 7.13
N ILE A 25 31.70 14.89 5.88
CA ILE A 25 30.31 15.10 5.43
C ILE A 25 29.51 13.78 5.48
N LEU A 26 30.09 12.66 5.07
CA LEU A 26 29.44 11.35 5.17
C LEU A 26 29.25 10.89 6.63
N ILE A 27 30.20 11.16 7.50
CA ILE A 27 30.09 10.90 8.95
C ILE A 27 29.05 11.84 9.57
N LEU A 28 29.00 13.12 9.22
CA LEU A 28 27.97 14.06 9.67
C LEU A 28 26.56 13.68 9.15
N LEU A 29 26.44 13.23 7.89
CA LEU A 29 25.20 12.71 7.35
C LEU A 29 24.78 11.40 8.04
N SER A 30 25.70 10.50 8.36
CA SER A 30 25.39 9.29 9.12
C SER A 30 25.02 9.61 10.57
N ILE A 31 25.68 10.56 11.20
CA ILE A 31 25.33 11.05 12.55
C ILE A 31 23.95 11.74 12.53
N LEU A 32 23.62 12.55 11.53
CA LEU A 32 22.31 13.16 11.36
C LEU A 32 21.18 12.12 11.13
N THR A 33 21.47 11.01 10.47
CA THR A 33 20.51 9.89 10.34
C THR A 33 20.38 9.07 11.63
N PHE A 34 21.40 9.01 12.48
CA PHE A 34 21.34 8.38 13.81
C PHE A 34 20.71 9.29 14.89
N TYR A 35 20.79 10.60 14.76
CA TYR A 35 20.06 11.56 15.58
C TYR A 35 18.64 11.84 15.08
N GLY A 36 18.16 11.04 14.12
CA GLY A 36 16.74 11.04 13.72
C GLY A 36 15.88 10.93 14.97
N CYS A 37 15.22 12.01 15.32
CA CYS A 37 14.41 12.30 16.49
C CYS A 37 13.88 11.02 17.18
N ARG A 38 14.47 10.62 18.31
CA ARG A 38 13.75 9.82 19.30
C ARG A 38 12.56 10.66 19.76
N TYR A 39 11.41 10.42 19.13
CA TYR A 39 10.17 10.99 19.61
C TYR A 39 9.92 10.42 21.01
N ASN A 40 10.20 11.22 22.02
CA ASN A 40 9.85 10.86 23.39
C ASN A 40 8.35 11.09 23.57
N VAL A 41 7.64 10.00 23.83
CA VAL A 41 6.22 10.09 24.21
C VAL A 41 6.11 10.91 25.48
N PRO A 42 5.24 11.93 25.52
CA PRO A 42 5.05 12.74 26.73
C PRO A 42 4.74 11.82 27.93
N PRO A 43 5.35 12.04 29.10
CA PRO A 43 5.10 11.21 30.29
C PRO A 43 3.62 11.09 30.64
N SER A 44 2.85 12.16 30.50
CA SER A 44 1.39 12.20 30.72
C SER A 44 0.62 11.25 29.79
N VAL A 45 1.03 11.17 28.52
CA VAL A 45 0.40 10.23 27.57
C VAL A 45 0.75 8.77 27.91
N LYS A 46 2.00 8.52 28.30
CA LYS A 46 2.43 7.17 28.71
C LYS A 46 1.65 6.71 29.97
N GLU A 47 1.47 7.59 30.92
CA GLU A 47 0.69 7.35 32.13
C GLU A 47 -0.79 7.10 31.77
N ALA A 48 -1.39 7.94 30.93
CA ALA A 48 -2.77 7.77 30.47
C ALA A 48 -3.00 6.42 29.77
N LEU A 49 -2.09 5.98 28.88
CA LEU A 49 -2.18 4.67 28.22
C LEU A 49 -2.08 3.52 29.23
N SER A 50 -1.15 3.59 30.17
CA SER A 50 -0.98 2.59 31.23
C SER A 50 -2.19 2.51 32.15
N THR A 51 -2.74 3.66 32.54
CA THR A 51 -3.94 3.74 33.39
C THR A 51 -5.17 3.21 32.66
N ALA A 52 -5.35 3.55 31.37
CA ALA A 52 -6.44 3.02 30.57
C ALA A 52 -6.34 1.50 30.40
N GLU A 53 -5.13 0.95 30.24
CA GLU A 53 -4.93 -0.50 30.18
C GLU A 53 -5.30 -1.18 31.50
N ALA A 54 -4.96 -0.59 32.64
CA ALA A 54 -5.31 -1.14 33.94
C ALA A 54 -6.84 -1.17 34.19
N TYR A 55 -7.55 -0.13 33.79
CA TYR A 55 -9.02 -0.09 33.92
C TYR A 55 -9.77 -0.91 32.88
N MET A 56 -9.10 -1.42 31.86
CA MET A 56 -9.73 -2.01 30.68
C MET A 56 -10.63 -3.22 30.98
N GLU A 57 -10.33 -4.02 31.99
CA GLU A 57 -11.13 -5.20 32.34
C GLU A 57 -12.24 -4.88 33.33
N GLU A 58 -11.98 -4.04 34.33
CA GLU A 58 -12.89 -3.76 35.43
C GLU A 58 -13.85 -2.60 35.12
N ASN A 59 -13.36 -1.57 34.45
CA ASN A 59 -14.13 -0.38 34.12
C ASN A 59 -13.78 0.17 32.72
N PRO A 60 -14.28 -0.46 31.65
CA PRO A 60 -13.97 -0.07 30.28
C PRO A 60 -14.47 1.33 29.91
N ASP A 61 -15.55 1.83 30.56
CA ASP A 61 -16.03 3.20 30.35
C ASP A 61 -15.01 4.24 30.85
N SER A 62 -14.41 4.02 32.04
CA SER A 62 -13.32 4.87 32.53
C SER A 62 -12.09 4.77 31.64
N ALA A 63 -11.72 3.59 31.15
CA ALA A 63 -10.63 3.42 30.20
C ALA A 63 -10.88 4.23 28.92
N LEU A 64 -12.09 4.15 28.38
CA LEU A 64 -12.47 4.92 27.19
C LEU A 64 -12.38 6.41 27.43
N HIS A 65 -12.89 6.90 28.55
CA HIS A 65 -12.84 8.32 28.91
C HIS A 65 -11.40 8.84 29.02
N ILE A 66 -10.50 8.07 29.67
CA ILE A 66 -9.07 8.43 29.74
C ILE A 66 -8.46 8.55 28.34
N LEU A 67 -8.75 7.62 27.45
CA LEU A 67 -8.23 7.62 26.09
C LEU A 67 -8.78 8.77 25.24
N GLN A 68 -10.05 9.14 25.45
CA GLN A 68 -10.68 10.29 24.77
C GLN A 68 -10.08 11.64 25.19
N ASN A 69 -9.55 11.73 26.40
CA ASN A 69 -8.93 12.94 26.94
C ASN A 69 -7.47 13.13 26.51
N ILE A 70 -6.88 12.19 25.78
CA ILE A 70 -5.54 12.37 25.19
C ILE A 70 -5.62 13.40 24.07
N SER A 71 -4.97 14.56 24.28
CA SER A 71 -4.91 15.63 23.30
C SER A 71 -4.08 15.22 22.08
N HIS A 72 -4.60 15.49 20.88
CA HIS A 72 -3.91 15.26 19.61
C HIS A 72 -3.35 13.85 19.42
N PRO A 73 -4.18 12.79 19.56
CA PRO A 73 -3.72 11.41 19.42
C PRO A 73 -3.19 11.10 18.00
N GLU A 74 -3.54 11.90 17.01
CA GLU A 74 -3.02 11.82 15.63
C GLU A 74 -1.52 12.15 15.56
N ASN A 75 -0.99 12.92 16.51
CA ASN A 75 0.43 13.29 16.58
C ASN A 75 1.30 12.21 17.23
N LEU A 76 0.69 11.21 17.86
CA LEU A 76 1.41 10.07 18.42
C LEU A 76 2.12 9.30 17.30
N ARG A 77 3.32 8.78 17.59
CA ARG A 77 4.14 8.07 16.63
C ARG A 77 4.53 6.69 17.13
N SER A 78 4.91 5.83 16.18
CA SER A 78 5.45 4.49 16.47
C SER A 78 4.57 3.69 17.42
N GLN A 79 5.14 3.13 18.48
CA GLN A 79 4.47 2.27 19.44
C GLN A 79 3.32 2.98 20.15
N ALA A 80 3.52 4.20 20.65
CA ALA A 80 2.47 4.92 21.39
C ALA A 80 1.20 5.13 20.57
N ARG A 81 1.34 5.37 19.26
CA ARG A 81 0.18 5.45 18.35
C ARG A 81 -0.52 4.10 18.19
N ALA A 82 0.25 3.02 18.13
CA ALA A 82 -0.30 1.67 18.01
C ALA A 82 -0.98 1.23 19.31
N ASP A 83 -0.38 1.52 20.48
CA ASP A 83 -0.96 1.24 21.79
C ASP A 83 -2.26 2.01 22.00
N TYR A 84 -2.27 3.32 21.71
CA TYR A 84 -3.48 4.12 21.76
C TYR A 84 -4.58 3.53 20.87
N ALA A 85 -4.26 3.22 19.61
CA ALA A 85 -5.23 2.68 18.67
C ALA A 85 -5.79 1.33 19.12
N LEU A 86 -4.97 0.46 19.69
CA LEU A 86 -5.38 -0.84 20.21
C LEU A 86 -6.27 -0.70 21.44
N LEU A 87 -5.84 0.08 22.43
CA LEU A 87 -6.59 0.29 23.67
C LEU A 87 -7.92 1.01 23.43
N TYR A 88 -7.93 2.01 22.55
CA TYR A 88 -9.16 2.71 22.19
C TYR A 88 -10.17 1.77 21.52
N THR A 89 -9.71 0.94 20.56
CA THR A 89 -10.56 -0.05 19.91
C THR A 89 -11.08 -1.10 20.92
N GLN A 90 -10.23 -1.54 21.83
CA GLN A 90 -10.61 -2.47 22.91
C GLN A 90 -11.67 -1.86 23.83
N ALA A 91 -11.50 -0.62 24.25
CA ALA A 91 -12.46 0.08 25.09
C ALA A 91 -13.81 0.25 24.38
N CYS A 92 -13.81 0.68 23.10
CA CYS A 92 -15.03 0.75 22.28
C CYS A 92 -15.75 -0.60 22.19
N ASP A 93 -15.02 -1.69 21.95
CA ASP A 93 -15.61 -3.02 21.86
C ASP A 93 -16.27 -3.45 23.18
N LYS A 94 -15.64 -3.17 24.32
CA LYS A 94 -16.15 -3.51 25.67
C LYS A 94 -17.33 -2.65 26.11
N THR A 95 -17.39 -1.39 25.65
CA THR A 95 -18.51 -0.47 25.89
C THR A 95 -19.62 -0.56 24.84
N HIS A 96 -19.53 -1.55 23.92
CA HIS A 96 -20.48 -1.74 22.82
C HIS A 96 -20.60 -0.56 21.85
N LEU A 97 -19.58 0.28 21.81
CA LEU A 97 -19.46 1.38 20.85
C LEU A 97 -18.68 0.92 19.62
N LEU A 98 -19.01 1.48 18.48
CA LEU A 98 -18.17 1.30 17.29
C LEU A 98 -17.04 2.32 17.32
N PRO A 99 -15.78 1.93 17.01
CA PRO A 99 -14.70 2.89 16.85
C PRO A 99 -15.04 3.83 15.68
N PRO A 100 -14.57 5.09 15.71
CA PRO A 100 -14.91 6.08 14.69
C PRO A 100 -14.57 5.66 13.27
N THR A 101 -13.49 4.91 13.10
CA THR A 101 -13.04 4.36 11.81
C THR A 101 -12.31 3.04 12.01
N ASP A 102 -12.29 2.19 10.99
CA ASP A 102 -11.46 0.98 10.99
C ASP A 102 -9.95 1.29 10.78
N SER A 103 -9.61 2.49 10.31
CA SER A 103 -8.23 2.96 10.17
C SER A 103 -7.51 3.01 11.52
N LEU A 104 -8.22 3.22 12.62
CA LEU A 104 -7.64 3.26 13.95
C LEU A 104 -7.05 1.88 14.33
N VAL A 105 -7.87 0.83 14.32
CA VAL A 105 -7.38 -0.53 14.62
C VAL A 105 -6.37 -1.02 13.59
N GLN A 106 -6.49 -0.58 12.33
CA GLN A 106 -5.53 -0.90 11.28
C GLN A 106 -4.15 -0.31 11.57
N THR A 107 -4.07 0.84 12.25
CA THR A 107 -2.80 1.41 12.74
C THR A 107 -2.09 0.46 13.70
N ALA A 108 -2.81 -0.11 14.67
CA ALA A 108 -2.26 -1.11 15.58
C ALA A 108 -1.82 -2.38 14.83
N VAL A 109 -2.65 -2.89 13.92
CA VAL A 109 -2.31 -4.06 13.09
C VAL A 109 -1.04 -3.80 12.27
N ASN A 110 -0.90 -2.64 11.64
CA ASN A 110 0.26 -2.30 10.81
C ASN A 110 1.56 -2.24 11.61
N TYR A 111 1.49 -1.78 12.84
CA TYR A 111 2.64 -1.75 13.73
C TYR A 111 3.04 -3.15 14.21
N TYR A 112 2.08 -3.90 14.79
CA TYR A 112 2.34 -5.19 15.42
C TYR A 112 2.43 -6.38 14.45
N LYS A 113 2.02 -6.24 13.17
CA LYS A 113 1.99 -7.35 12.19
C LYS A 113 3.30 -8.11 12.01
N LYS A 114 4.45 -7.45 12.22
CA LYS A 114 5.78 -8.06 12.07
C LYS A 114 6.16 -8.92 13.28
N GLU A 115 5.55 -8.70 14.43
CA GLU A 115 5.82 -9.45 15.63
C GLU A 115 5.30 -10.88 15.50
N LYS A 116 6.10 -11.83 15.97
CA LYS A 116 5.71 -13.25 16.05
C LYS A 116 5.42 -13.57 17.51
N ASN A 117 4.40 -14.41 17.75
CA ASN A 117 4.02 -14.84 19.10
C ASN A 117 3.79 -13.66 20.08
N SER A 118 3.13 -12.61 19.62
CA SER A 118 2.88 -11.37 20.37
C SER A 118 1.40 -11.25 20.73
N ILE A 119 1.12 -11.01 22.00
CA ILE A 119 -0.22 -10.72 22.51
C ILE A 119 -0.81 -9.48 21.84
N ASN A 120 -0.03 -8.42 21.66
CA ASN A 120 -0.52 -7.18 21.04
C ASN A 120 -0.83 -7.38 19.56
N ALA A 121 -0.03 -8.18 18.84
CA ALA A 121 -0.35 -8.57 17.49
C ALA A 121 -1.66 -9.38 17.45
N ALA A 122 -1.83 -10.37 18.34
CA ALA A 122 -3.04 -11.16 18.42
C ALA A 122 -4.26 -10.29 18.78
N LYS A 123 -4.17 -9.42 19.80
CA LYS A 123 -5.22 -8.45 20.18
C LYS A 123 -5.61 -7.56 18.99
N SER A 124 -4.64 -7.01 18.26
CA SER A 124 -4.91 -6.12 17.12
C SER A 124 -5.72 -6.82 16.03
N TYR A 125 -5.33 -8.03 15.64
CA TYR A 125 -6.08 -8.83 14.67
C TYR A 125 -7.44 -9.30 15.21
N PHE A 126 -7.54 -9.62 16.50
CA PHE A 126 -8.80 -10.00 17.15
C PHE A 126 -9.83 -8.86 17.09
N TYR A 127 -9.46 -7.64 17.54
CA TYR A 127 -10.37 -6.50 17.50
C TYR A 127 -10.72 -6.06 16.09
N LEU A 128 -9.78 -6.15 15.15
CA LEU A 128 -10.11 -5.96 13.74
C LEU A 128 -11.10 -7.02 13.24
N GLY A 129 -10.94 -8.27 13.65
CA GLY A 129 -11.87 -9.37 13.33
C GLY A 129 -13.27 -9.11 13.89
N ARG A 130 -13.39 -8.67 15.14
CA ARG A 130 -14.67 -8.31 15.78
C ARG A 130 -15.34 -7.12 15.08
N LEU A 131 -14.56 -6.09 14.75
CA LEU A 131 -15.08 -4.96 13.98
C LEU A 131 -15.62 -5.43 12.62
N LYS A 132 -14.86 -6.27 11.88
CA LYS A 132 -15.33 -6.82 10.60
C LYS A 132 -16.59 -7.70 10.76
N ARG A 133 -16.70 -8.47 11.84
CA ARG A 133 -17.93 -9.22 12.18
C ARG A 133 -19.12 -8.27 12.42
N ASN A 134 -18.92 -7.20 13.20
CA ASN A 134 -19.96 -6.20 13.47
C ASN A 134 -20.43 -5.51 12.19
N LEU A 135 -19.52 -5.28 11.24
CA LEU A 135 -19.78 -4.78 9.89
C LEU A 135 -20.30 -5.87 8.93
N ARG A 136 -20.71 -7.04 9.42
CA ARG A 136 -21.23 -8.17 8.63
C ARG A 136 -20.26 -8.70 7.55
N GLN A 137 -18.98 -8.38 7.64
CA GLN A 137 -17.94 -8.85 6.74
C GLN A 137 -17.36 -10.19 7.23
N ASP A 138 -18.21 -11.21 7.34
CA ASP A 138 -17.89 -12.47 7.99
C ASP A 138 -16.63 -13.16 7.44
N THR A 139 -16.41 -13.13 6.11
CA THR A 139 -15.19 -13.69 5.49
C THR A 139 -13.91 -12.99 5.95
N LEU A 140 -13.93 -11.66 6.04
CA LEU A 140 -12.79 -10.89 6.54
C LEU A 140 -12.61 -11.09 8.04
N ALA A 141 -13.70 -11.16 8.80
CA ALA A 141 -13.67 -11.45 10.23
C ALA A 141 -12.99 -12.80 10.50
N ILE A 142 -13.38 -13.87 9.80
CA ILE A 142 -12.72 -15.19 9.91
C ILE A 142 -11.23 -15.08 9.60
N LYS A 143 -10.85 -14.40 8.50
CA LYS A 143 -9.44 -14.22 8.14
C LYS A 143 -8.64 -13.50 9.23
N MET A 144 -9.20 -12.46 9.82
CA MET A 144 -8.54 -11.71 10.90
C MET A 144 -8.43 -12.54 12.18
N LEU A 145 -9.50 -13.23 12.59
CA LEU A 145 -9.50 -14.09 13.77
C LEU A 145 -8.54 -15.29 13.64
N LEU A 146 -8.47 -15.93 12.47
CA LEU A 146 -7.47 -16.97 12.20
C LEU A 146 -6.04 -16.42 12.23
N THR A 147 -5.85 -15.17 11.78
CA THR A 147 -4.56 -14.51 11.89
C THR A 147 -4.22 -14.19 13.34
N ALA A 148 -5.20 -13.73 14.13
CA ALA A 148 -5.04 -13.53 15.57
C ALA A 148 -4.61 -14.84 16.27
N LEU A 149 -5.28 -15.95 15.96
CA LEU A 149 -4.93 -17.28 16.48
C LEU A 149 -3.48 -17.66 16.15
N LYS A 150 -3.05 -17.42 14.91
CA LYS A 150 -1.65 -17.66 14.47
C LYS A 150 -0.62 -16.79 15.19
N LYS A 151 -1.02 -15.59 15.65
CA LYS A 151 -0.17 -14.64 16.37
C LYS A 151 -0.11 -14.91 17.88
N MET A 152 -1.03 -15.71 18.42
CA MET A 152 -1.01 -16.09 19.83
C MET A 152 0.32 -16.76 20.21
N PRO A 153 0.90 -16.41 21.36
CA PRO A 153 2.04 -17.15 21.90
C PRO A 153 1.69 -18.62 22.11
N LYS A 154 2.65 -19.50 21.81
CA LYS A 154 2.49 -20.94 22.04
C LYS A 154 2.19 -21.21 23.53
N ASN A 155 1.27 -22.14 23.80
CA ASN A 155 0.85 -22.55 25.15
C ASN A 155 0.22 -21.45 26.02
N ASN A 156 -0.15 -20.31 25.43
CA ASN A 156 -0.85 -19.24 26.15
C ASN A 156 -2.35 -19.59 26.27
N LYS A 157 -2.76 -20.06 27.43
CA LYS A 157 -4.17 -20.23 27.77
C LYS A 157 -4.65 -18.92 28.41
N SER A 158 -5.36 -18.11 27.65
CA SER A 158 -5.81 -16.77 28.06
C SER A 158 -7.26 -16.53 27.65
N LYS A 159 -7.88 -15.57 28.31
CA LYS A 159 -9.22 -15.08 27.94
C LYS A 159 -9.30 -14.64 26.47
N LEU A 160 -8.22 -14.03 25.95
CA LEU A 160 -8.14 -13.66 24.52
C LEU A 160 -8.22 -14.89 23.62
N LEU A 161 -7.49 -15.96 23.91
CA LEU A 161 -7.54 -17.20 23.10
C LEU A 161 -8.94 -17.82 23.14
N MET A 162 -9.55 -17.86 24.30
CA MET A 162 -10.95 -18.31 24.49
C MET A 162 -11.90 -17.47 23.60
N GLN A 163 -11.78 -16.15 23.64
CA GLN A 163 -12.62 -15.24 22.86
C GLN A 163 -12.42 -15.41 21.35
N ILE A 164 -11.19 -15.66 20.89
CA ILE A 164 -10.91 -15.91 19.45
C ILE A 164 -11.65 -17.16 18.98
N TYR A 165 -11.54 -18.27 19.73
CA TYR A 165 -12.26 -19.50 19.39
C TYR A 165 -13.77 -19.33 19.46
N PHE A 166 -14.27 -18.63 20.47
CA PHE A 166 -15.69 -18.34 20.63
C PHE A 166 -16.25 -17.57 19.43
N ASP A 167 -15.59 -16.48 19.04
CA ASP A 167 -16.03 -15.64 17.92
C ASP A 167 -15.97 -16.37 16.57
N LEU A 168 -14.95 -17.21 16.34
CA LEU A 168 -14.91 -18.10 15.17
C LEU A 168 -16.10 -19.07 15.16
N GLY A 169 -16.41 -19.67 16.30
CA GLY A 169 -17.56 -20.56 16.46
C GLY A 169 -18.87 -19.86 16.13
N VAL A 170 -19.08 -18.64 16.64
CA VAL A 170 -20.28 -17.83 16.37
C VAL A 170 -20.44 -17.56 14.87
N ILE A 171 -19.36 -17.17 14.18
CA ILE A 171 -19.42 -16.88 12.75
C ILE A 171 -19.70 -18.16 11.95
N TYR A 172 -19.02 -19.27 12.25
CA TYR A 172 -19.27 -20.54 11.57
C TYR A 172 -20.70 -21.05 11.80
N LYS A 173 -21.23 -20.94 13.03
CA LYS A 173 -22.63 -21.30 13.33
C LYS A 173 -23.61 -20.48 12.50
N LYS A 174 -23.39 -19.15 12.41
CA LYS A 174 -24.21 -18.25 11.61
C LYS A 174 -24.21 -18.62 10.10
N GLN A 175 -23.09 -19.16 9.61
CA GLN A 175 -22.96 -19.66 8.23
C GLN A 175 -23.44 -21.10 8.03
N ASN A 176 -24.11 -21.69 9.01
CA ASN A 176 -24.56 -23.09 9.03
C ASN A 176 -23.42 -24.13 8.93
N LEU A 177 -22.18 -23.72 9.18
CA LEU A 177 -21.01 -24.61 9.21
C LEU A 177 -20.87 -25.26 10.59
N TYR A 178 -21.90 -26.02 11.01
CA TYR A 178 -22.05 -26.50 12.37
C TYR A 178 -20.88 -27.36 12.86
N ASN A 179 -20.28 -28.18 12.01
CA ASN A 179 -19.11 -29.00 12.40
C ASN A 179 -17.92 -28.10 12.79
N LYS A 180 -17.59 -27.08 11.94
CA LYS A 180 -16.53 -26.12 12.25
C LYS A 180 -16.84 -25.31 13.50
N ALA A 181 -18.10 -24.90 13.67
CA ALA A 181 -18.51 -24.19 14.88
C ALA A 181 -18.29 -25.04 16.13
N MET A 182 -18.70 -26.33 16.11
CA MET A 182 -18.47 -27.25 17.21
C MET A 182 -16.98 -27.43 17.54
N ASP A 183 -16.12 -27.55 16.54
CA ASP A 183 -14.68 -27.67 16.75
C ASP A 183 -14.14 -26.43 17.49
N MET A 184 -14.51 -25.22 17.02
CA MET A 184 -14.11 -23.97 17.68
C MET A 184 -14.67 -23.86 19.12
N TYR A 185 -15.91 -24.24 19.35
CA TYR A 185 -16.48 -24.22 20.71
C TYR A 185 -15.87 -25.27 21.64
N ARG A 186 -15.43 -26.42 21.13
CA ARG A 186 -14.68 -27.42 21.93
C ARG A 186 -13.32 -26.88 22.34
N GLU A 187 -12.59 -26.23 21.40
CA GLU A 187 -11.33 -25.55 21.70
C GLU A 187 -11.55 -24.41 22.71
N CYS A 188 -12.62 -23.61 22.53
CA CYS A 188 -13.02 -22.59 23.49
C CYS A 188 -13.26 -23.20 24.87
N TYR A 189 -14.01 -24.28 24.97
CA TYR A 189 -14.29 -25.00 26.24
C TYR A 189 -12.99 -25.51 26.89
N ALA A 190 -12.11 -26.13 26.12
CA ALA A 190 -10.85 -26.68 26.62
C ALA A 190 -9.92 -25.57 27.16
N VAL A 191 -9.84 -24.44 26.48
CA VAL A 191 -9.08 -23.27 26.95
C VAL A 191 -9.72 -22.69 28.20
N THR A 192 -11.04 -22.53 28.21
CA THR A 192 -11.79 -21.93 29.34
C THR A 192 -11.68 -22.80 30.62
N LYS A 193 -11.68 -24.13 30.47
CA LYS A 193 -11.50 -25.06 31.61
C LYS A 193 -10.14 -24.90 32.31
N ALA A 194 -9.16 -24.35 31.60
CA ALA A 194 -7.81 -24.09 32.11
C ALA A 194 -7.63 -22.67 32.65
N LEU A 195 -8.68 -21.84 32.63
CA LEU A 195 -8.68 -20.51 33.24
C LEU A 195 -9.19 -20.59 34.66
N ASP A 196 -8.77 -19.67 35.53
CA ASP A 196 -9.18 -19.63 36.92
C ASP A 196 -10.67 -19.24 37.09
N ASP A 197 -11.25 -18.58 36.09
CA ASP A 197 -12.66 -18.18 36.09
C ASP A 197 -13.55 -19.24 35.43
N SER A 198 -14.07 -20.15 36.29
CA SER A 198 -14.98 -21.21 35.84
C SER A 198 -16.37 -20.70 35.38
N SER A 199 -16.73 -19.44 35.68
CA SER A 199 -17.99 -18.86 35.21
C SER A 199 -18.01 -18.72 33.67
N LEU A 200 -16.86 -18.50 33.07
CA LEU A 200 -16.71 -18.37 31.62
C LEU A 200 -17.09 -19.63 30.84
N LEU A 201 -17.11 -20.81 31.50
CA LEU A 201 -17.57 -22.08 30.90
C LEU A 201 -19.05 -22.06 30.49
N PHE A 202 -19.83 -21.15 31.07
CA PHE A 202 -21.23 -20.97 30.68
C PHE A 202 -21.40 -20.75 29.18
N PHE A 203 -20.57 -19.90 28.60
CA PHE A 203 -20.67 -19.49 27.18
C PHE A 203 -20.42 -20.66 26.20
N PRO A 204 -19.28 -21.39 26.26
CA PRO A 204 -19.06 -22.49 25.33
C PRO A 204 -20.02 -23.66 25.55
N CYS A 205 -20.45 -23.93 26.80
CA CYS A 205 -21.46 -24.95 27.07
C CYS A 205 -22.79 -24.63 26.37
N ARG A 206 -23.29 -23.40 26.53
CA ARG A 206 -24.52 -22.95 25.87
C ARG A 206 -24.43 -23.04 24.35
N GLU A 207 -23.32 -22.58 23.78
CA GLU A 207 -23.12 -22.57 22.32
C GLU A 207 -22.97 -23.99 21.73
N LEU A 208 -22.31 -24.92 22.46
CA LEU A 208 -22.26 -26.33 22.10
C LEU A 208 -23.66 -26.95 22.14
N ALA A 209 -24.42 -26.68 23.17
CA ALA A 209 -25.81 -27.16 23.30
C ALA A 209 -26.68 -26.67 22.12
N GLN A 210 -26.67 -25.37 21.83
CA GLN A 210 -27.42 -24.81 20.69
C GLN A 210 -26.98 -25.43 19.36
N THR A 211 -25.67 -25.64 19.16
CA THR A 211 -25.16 -26.23 17.93
C THR A 211 -25.54 -27.71 17.80
N HIS A 212 -25.57 -28.48 18.92
CA HIS A 212 -26.10 -29.83 18.93
C HIS A 212 -27.60 -29.88 18.58
N LEU A 213 -28.39 -28.94 19.10
CA LEU A 213 -29.81 -28.84 18.79
C LEU A 213 -30.05 -28.55 17.29
N LEU A 214 -29.26 -27.64 16.69
CA LEU A 214 -29.30 -27.35 15.24
C LEU A 214 -28.92 -28.59 14.39
N LYS A 215 -28.21 -29.56 14.96
CA LYS A 215 -27.91 -30.86 14.34
C LYS A 215 -28.89 -31.97 14.75
N HIS A 216 -30.04 -31.62 15.33
CA HIS A 216 -31.05 -32.56 15.78
C HIS A 216 -30.54 -33.60 16.78
N LYS A 217 -29.59 -33.21 17.66
CA LYS A 217 -29.03 -34.06 18.73
C LYS A 217 -29.47 -33.55 20.10
N SER A 218 -30.74 -33.76 20.42
CA SER A 218 -31.39 -33.23 21.62
C SER A 218 -30.72 -33.71 22.93
N ASP A 219 -30.38 -35.00 23.04
CA ASP A 219 -29.73 -35.53 24.25
C ASP A 219 -28.38 -34.84 24.53
N SER A 220 -27.56 -34.68 23.48
CA SER A 220 -26.29 -33.98 23.61
C SER A 220 -26.50 -32.49 23.96
N ALA A 221 -27.53 -31.86 23.38
CA ALA A 221 -27.88 -30.48 23.70
C ALA A 221 -28.28 -30.32 25.16
N LEU A 222 -29.15 -31.21 25.65
CA LEU A 222 -29.59 -31.23 27.07
C LEU A 222 -28.41 -31.43 28.02
N SER A 223 -27.48 -32.32 27.70
CA SER A 223 -26.28 -32.54 28.52
C SER A 223 -25.43 -31.28 28.68
N TYR A 224 -25.17 -30.53 27.59
CA TYR A 224 -24.42 -29.27 27.66
C TYR A 224 -25.23 -28.13 28.30
N TYR A 225 -26.55 -28.08 28.08
CA TYR A 225 -27.41 -27.14 28.80
C TYR A 225 -27.42 -27.40 30.30
N GLN A 226 -27.43 -28.68 30.75
CA GLN A 226 -27.37 -29.01 32.16
C GLN A 226 -26.04 -28.53 32.78
N GLN A 227 -24.92 -28.65 32.08
CA GLN A 227 -23.65 -28.10 32.55
C GLN A 227 -23.74 -26.58 32.68
N ALA A 228 -24.29 -25.87 31.68
CA ALA A 228 -24.47 -24.42 31.74
C ALA A 228 -25.43 -24.00 32.87
N LEU A 229 -26.48 -24.79 33.13
CA LEU A 229 -27.42 -24.57 34.23
C LEU A 229 -26.72 -24.68 35.58
N THR A 230 -25.93 -25.73 35.80
CA THR A 230 -25.15 -25.92 37.02
C THR A 230 -24.19 -24.76 37.28
N ILE A 231 -23.56 -24.23 36.21
CA ILE A 231 -22.67 -23.06 36.31
C ILE A 231 -23.47 -21.82 36.70
N SER A 232 -24.61 -21.55 36.05
CA SER A 232 -25.44 -20.37 36.37
C SER A 232 -25.94 -20.38 37.80
N GLN A 233 -26.30 -21.56 38.31
CA GLN A 233 -26.71 -21.78 39.70
C GLN A 233 -25.57 -21.58 40.69
N LYS A 234 -24.38 -22.14 40.39
CA LYS A 234 -23.17 -21.95 41.21
C LYS A 234 -22.82 -20.49 41.41
N PHE A 235 -22.94 -19.68 40.34
CA PHE A 235 -22.64 -18.24 40.36
C PHE A 235 -23.87 -17.38 40.69
N GLN A 236 -25.01 -18.00 41.06
CA GLN A 236 -26.27 -17.31 41.44
C GLN A 236 -26.73 -16.27 40.38
N ASN A 237 -26.46 -16.54 39.11
CA ASN A 237 -26.82 -15.63 38.02
C ASN A 237 -28.22 -15.99 37.48
N ASN A 238 -29.25 -15.34 38.04
CA ASN A 238 -30.64 -15.58 37.66
C ASN A 238 -30.92 -15.34 36.18
N TYR A 239 -30.26 -14.38 35.58
CA TYR A 239 -30.42 -14.10 34.14
C TYR A 239 -29.88 -15.25 33.27
N TRP A 240 -28.68 -15.77 33.59
CA TRP A 240 -28.14 -16.94 32.88
C TRP A 240 -29.00 -18.17 33.11
N GLU A 241 -29.41 -18.41 34.34
CA GLU A 241 -30.25 -19.54 34.70
C GLU A 241 -31.57 -19.52 33.93
N ALA A 242 -32.27 -18.40 33.90
CA ALA A 242 -33.50 -18.21 33.13
C ALA A 242 -33.33 -18.44 31.63
N ASN A 243 -32.23 -17.94 31.05
CA ASN A 243 -31.95 -18.15 29.64
C ASN A 243 -31.70 -19.62 29.27
N ILE A 244 -30.99 -20.38 30.14
CA ILE A 244 -30.76 -21.80 29.90
C ILE A 244 -32.05 -22.60 30.08
N LEU A 245 -32.85 -22.30 31.10
CA LEU A 245 -34.14 -22.93 31.29
C LEU A 245 -35.09 -22.67 30.11
N ASN A 246 -35.07 -21.44 29.53
CA ASN A 246 -35.79 -21.13 28.32
C ASN A 246 -35.30 -22.00 27.13
N ASP A 247 -33.98 -22.13 26.97
CA ASP A 247 -33.42 -22.94 25.88
C ASP A 247 -33.74 -24.44 26.07
N ILE A 248 -33.67 -24.98 27.31
CA ILE A 248 -34.10 -26.35 27.66
C ILE A 248 -35.59 -26.55 27.35
N SER A 249 -36.43 -25.59 27.74
CA SER A 249 -37.88 -25.64 27.45
C SER A 249 -38.18 -25.76 25.96
N LYS A 250 -37.40 -25.06 25.09
CA LYS A 250 -37.51 -25.22 23.64
C LYS A 250 -37.10 -26.61 23.16
N VAL A 251 -36.10 -27.24 23.78
CA VAL A 251 -35.73 -28.62 23.43
C VAL A 251 -36.90 -29.55 23.72
N TYR A 252 -37.48 -29.49 24.92
CA TYR A 252 -38.65 -30.32 25.28
C TYR A 252 -39.86 -30.06 24.38
N LEU A 253 -40.08 -28.80 23.98
CA LEU A 253 -41.13 -28.48 23.01
C LEU A 253 -40.85 -29.12 21.63
N HIS A 254 -39.62 -29.12 21.19
CA HIS A 254 -39.19 -29.75 19.92
C HIS A 254 -39.38 -31.29 19.97
N GLU A 255 -39.20 -31.90 21.14
CA GLU A 255 -39.43 -33.32 21.37
C GLU A 255 -40.93 -33.67 21.59
N GLY A 256 -41.79 -32.68 21.63
CA GLY A 256 -43.23 -32.86 21.87
C GLY A 256 -43.63 -32.98 23.35
N ASP A 257 -42.66 -32.96 24.27
CA ASP A 257 -42.91 -33.02 25.71
C ASP A 257 -43.35 -31.64 26.25
N THR A 258 -44.58 -31.28 25.95
CA THR A 258 -45.17 -29.99 26.35
C THR A 258 -45.29 -29.83 27.86
N LEU A 259 -45.39 -30.92 28.61
CA LEU A 259 -45.48 -30.88 30.08
C LEU A 259 -44.13 -30.46 30.69
N LYS A 260 -43.04 -31.12 30.30
CA LYS A 260 -41.69 -30.73 30.76
C LYS A 260 -41.33 -29.34 30.29
N ALA A 261 -41.67 -28.98 29.03
CA ALA A 261 -41.45 -27.65 28.50
C ALA A 261 -42.14 -26.57 29.34
N ASN A 262 -43.43 -26.77 29.71
CA ASN A 262 -44.19 -25.87 30.57
C ASN A 262 -43.61 -25.71 31.96
N ASN A 263 -43.28 -26.84 32.61
CA ASN A 263 -42.67 -26.81 33.95
C ASN A 263 -41.34 -26.06 33.92
N THR A 264 -40.51 -26.32 32.92
CA THR A 264 -39.19 -25.68 32.77
C THR A 264 -39.29 -24.18 32.56
N ILE A 265 -40.23 -23.70 31.70
CA ILE A 265 -40.39 -22.26 31.45
C ILE A 265 -40.97 -21.54 32.69
N ASP A 266 -41.77 -22.21 33.53
CA ASP A 266 -42.25 -21.62 34.77
C ASP A 266 -41.10 -21.38 35.75
N PHE A 267 -40.10 -22.27 35.81
CA PHE A 267 -38.87 -22.01 36.54
C PHE A 267 -38.08 -20.84 35.96
N ALA A 268 -37.97 -20.74 34.63
CA ALA A 268 -37.32 -19.61 34.00
C ALA A 268 -37.96 -18.25 34.34
N ILE A 269 -39.30 -18.19 34.31
CA ILE A 269 -40.06 -16.96 34.60
C ILE A 269 -39.89 -16.54 36.08
N ARG A 270 -39.80 -17.50 37.00
CA ARG A 270 -39.51 -17.20 38.43
C ARG A 270 -38.14 -16.60 38.64
N LYS A 271 -37.16 -16.95 37.80
CA LYS A 271 -35.79 -16.39 37.84
C LYS A 271 -35.68 -15.05 37.14
N ASP A 272 -36.31 -14.94 35.96
CA ASP A 272 -36.36 -13.73 35.16
C ASP A 272 -37.64 -13.69 34.32
N SER A 273 -38.54 -12.76 34.65
CA SER A 273 -39.82 -12.59 33.98
C SER A 273 -39.71 -11.75 32.69
N SER A 274 -38.64 -11.93 31.92
CA SER A 274 -38.43 -11.24 30.64
C SER A 274 -39.55 -11.56 29.64
N ALA A 275 -39.81 -10.63 28.76
CA ALA A 275 -40.80 -10.78 27.70
C ALA A 275 -40.55 -12.03 26.84
N THR A 276 -39.30 -12.44 26.66
CA THR A 276 -38.92 -13.65 25.92
C THR A 276 -39.41 -14.91 26.61
N ASN A 277 -39.23 -15.02 27.93
CA ASN A 277 -39.68 -16.16 28.73
C ASN A 277 -41.22 -16.21 28.78
N ILE A 278 -41.84 -15.05 28.98
CA ILE A 278 -43.30 -14.90 28.97
C ILE A 278 -43.90 -15.27 27.59
N SER A 279 -43.27 -14.88 26.51
CA SER A 279 -43.69 -15.22 25.15
C SER A 279 -43.63 -16.73 24.89
N LEU A 280 -42.56 -17.40 25.33
CA LEU A 280 -42.45 -18.85 25.19
C LEU A 280 -43.52 -19.58 26.03
N LYS A 281 -43.82 -19.10 27.25
CA LYS A 281 -44.92 -19.66 28.06
C LYS A 281 -46.25 -19.57 27.30
N GLY A 282 -46.57 -18.43 26.71
CA GLY A 282 -47.79 -18.25 25.89
C GLY A 282 -47.84 -19.21 24.69
N GLN A 283 -46.71 -19.45 24.03
CA GLN A 283 -46.61 -20.42 22.93
C GLN A 283 -46.87 -21.86 23.42
N LEU A 284 -46.28 -22.24 24.53
CA LEU A 284 -46.46 -23.57 25.10
C LEU A 284 -47.94 -23.83 25.52
N LEU A 285 -48.58 -22.83 26.12
CA LEU A 285 -50.01 -22.88 26.47
C LEU A 285 -50.90 -23.00 25.23
N TYR A 286 -50.55 -22.33 24.12
CA TYR A 286 -51.23 -22.50 22.84
C TYR A 286 -51.14 -23.95 22.34
N TYR A 287 -49.93 -24.56 22.36
CA TYR A 287 -49.73 -25.97 22.00
C TYR A 287 -50.47 -26.93 22.96
N GLY A 288 -50.53 -26.58 24.26
CA GLY A 288 -51.31 -27.29 25.26
C GLY A 288 -52.82 -27.02 25.20
N ASN A 289 -53.32 -26.33 24.16
CA ASN A 289 -54.75 -26.01 23.97
C ASN A 289 -55.37 -25.14 25.08
N GLN A 290 -54.55 -24.43 25.88
CA GLN A 290 -54.99 -23.54 26.96
C GLN A 290 -55.12 -22.10 26.46
N MET A 291 -56.17 -21.81 25.65
CA MET A 291 -56.25 -20.59 24.84
C MET A 291 -56.33 -19.32 25.69
N ASP A 292 -57.07 -19.29 26.79
CA ASP A 292 -57.22 -18.08 27.62
C ASP A 292 -55.93 -17.75 28.36
N SER A 293 -55.26 -18.76 28.92
CA SER A 293 -53.95 -18.58 29.52
C SER A 293 -52.90 -18.18 28.49
N ALA A 294 -52.91 -18.77 27.29
CA ALA A 294 -52.01 -18.39 26.19
C ALA A 294 -52.21 -16.92 25.82
N ARG A 295 -53.46 -16.48 25.67
CA ARG A 295 -53.82 -15.09 25.37
C ARG A 295 -53.27 -14.14 26.44
N PHE A 296 -53.41 -14.48 27.71
CA PHE A 296 -52.91 -13.66 28.83
C PHE A 296 -51.39 -13.46 28.74
N TYR A 297 -50.61 -14.56 28.65
CA TYR A 297 -49.15 -14.48 28.60
C TYR A 297 -48.62 -13.80 27.33
N LEU A 298 -49.23 -14.06 26.17
CA LEU A 298 -48.84 -13.45 24.92
C LEU A 298 -49.09 -11.93 24.91
N LYS A 299 -50.26 -11.46 25.41
CA LYS A 299 -50.52 -10.03 25.60
C LYS A 299 -49.49 -9.40 26.52
N LYS A 300 -49.17 -10.03 27.66
CA LYS A 300 -48.16 -9.55 28.60
C LYS A 300 -46.78 -9.42 27.94
N SER A 301 -46.40 -10.39 27.12
CA SER A 301 -45.11 -10.33 26.40
C SER A 301 -45.06 -9.19 25.35
N CYS A 302 -46.20 -8.85 24.72
CA CYS A 302 -46.28 -7.76 23.76
C CYS A 302 -46.14 -6.38 24.40
N LEU A 303 -46.55 -6.20 25.66
CA LEU A 303 -46.47 -4.91 26.37
C LEU A 303 -45.01 -4.50 26.66
N SER A 304 -44.20 -5.41 27.16
CA SER A 304 -42.85 -5.15 27.64
C SER A 304 -41.74 -5.70 26.68
N GLY A 305 -42.13 -6.37 25.62
CA GLY A 305 -41.22 -7.09 24.73
C GLY A 305 -40.48 -6.20 23.74
N ASN A 306 -39.31 -6.66 23.35
CA ASN A 306 -38.60 -6.13 22.20
C ASN A 306 -39.32 -6.52 20.89
N LEU A 307 -38.82 -5.99 19.76
CA LEU A 307 -39.40 -6.20 18.43
C LEU A 307 -39.65 -7.71 18.12
N TYR A 308 -38.71 -8.59 18.45
CA TYR A 308 -38.82 -10.04 18.21
C TYR A 308 -39.88 -10.71 19.12
N SER A 309 -39.91 -10.35 20.41
CA SER A 309 -40.92 -10.86 21.34
C SER A 309 -42.33 -10.41 20.96
N LYS A 310 -42.49 -9.13 20.51
CA LYS A 310 -43.75 -8.63 20.02
C LYS A 310 -44.21 -9.34 18.75
N THR A 311 -43.31 -9.52 17.78
CA THR A 311 -43.62 -10.26 16.55
C THR A 311 -44.13 -11.68 16.87
N THR A 312 -43.40 -12.38 17.74
CA THR A 312 -43.79 -13.74 18.15
C THR A 312 -45.10 -13.72 18.94
N GLY A 313 -45.27 -12.77 19.84
CA GLY A 313 -46.49 -12.64 20.65
C GLY A 313 -47.73 -12.40 19.78
N TYR A 314 -47.67 -11.45 18.84
CA TYR A 314 -48.79 -11.18 17.94
C TYR A 314 -49.09 -12.34 16.97
N LEU A 315 -48.05 -13.03 16.48
CA LEU A 315 -48.24 -14.26 15.68
C LEU A 315 -49.05 -15.30 16.42
N TYR A 316 -48.72 -15.55 17.69
CA TYR A 316 -49.44 -16.57 18.48
C TYR A 316 -50.80 -16.05 18.96
N LEU A 317 -50.98 -14.77 19.24
CA LEU A 317 -52.28 -14.16 19.49
C LEU A 317 -53.23 -14.36 18.28
N TYR A 318 -52.74 -14.08 17.07
CA TYR A 318 -53.46 -14.39 15.84
C TYR A 318 -53.91 -15.85 15.77
N LYS A 319 -52.96 -16.78 16.05
CA LYS A 319 -53.26 -18.22 16.04
C LYS A 319 -54.29 -18.62 17.11
N VAL A 320 -54.23 -18.06 18.32
CA VAL A 320 -55.17 -18.27 19.42
C VAL A 320 -56.56 -17.81 19.01
N GLU A 321 -56.69 -16.56 18.55
CA GLU A 321 -58.01 -15.99 18.17
C GLU A 321 -58.59 -16.70 16.96
N LYS A 322 -57.77 -17.05 15.96
CA LYS A 322 -58.22 -17.84 14.81
C LYS A 322 -58.79 -19.20 15.23
N LYS A 323 -58.11 -19.89 16.18
CA LYS A 323 -58.57 -21.19 16.70
C LYS A 323 -59.82 -21.06 17.57
N ALA A 324 -59.95 -19.89 18.25
CA ALA A 324 -61.15 -19.57 19.04
C ALA A 324 -62.36 -19.07 18.21
N GLY A 325 -62.22 -18.89 16.89
CA GLY A 325 -63.23 -18.35 16.00
C GLY A 325 -63.45 -16.84 16.06
N ASN A 326 -62.58 -16.11 16.77
CA ASN A 326 -62.67 -14.66 16.92
C ASN A 326 -61.99 -13.96 15.73
N HIS A 327 -62.62 -13.99 14.55
CA HIS A 327 -62.03 -13.52 13.30
C HIS A 327 -61.61 -12.05 13.36
N SER A 328 -62.42 -11.15 13.95
CA SER A 328 -62.09 -9.72 14.06
C SER A 328 -60.80 -9.51 14.86
N ALA A 329 -60.66 -10.15 16.04
CA ALA A 329 -59.45 -10.05 16.84
C ALA A 329 -58.25 -10.73 16.16
N ALA A 330 -58.46 -11.84 15.46
CA ALA A 330 -57.42 -12.51 14.68
C ALA A 330 -56.89 -11.59 13.58
N TYR A 331 -57.73 -10.89 12.83
CA TYR A 331 -57.28 -9.92 11.82
C TYR A 331 -56.47 -8.81 12.45
N ALA A 332 -56.93 -8.19 13.54
CA ALA A 332 -56.21 -7.12 14.23
C ALA A 332 -54.81 -7.56 14.71
N TYR A 333 -54.66 -8.79 15.24
CA TYR A 333 -53.38 -9.33 15.66
C TYR A 333 -52.49 -9.72 14.48
N ASN A 334 -53.08 -10.17 13.35
CA ASN A 334 -52.32 -10.43 12.13
C ASN A 334 -51.75 -9.15 11.55
N ASP A 335 -52.53 -8.06 11.56
CA ASP A 335 -52.02 -6.74 11.12
C ASP A 335 -50.86 -6.27 12.01
N SER A 336 -51.00 -6.38 13.33
CA SER A 336 -49.92 -6.08 14.26
C SER A 336 -48.68 -6.96 14.01
N PHE A 337 -48.87 -8.28 13.83
CA PHE A 337 -47.76 -9.18 13.44
C PHE A 337 -47.07 -8.74 12.17
N ASN A 338 -47.83 -8.39 11.13
CA ASN A 338 -47.26 -7.92 9.85
C ASN A 338 -46.44 -6.64 10.04
N ILE A 339 -46.93 -5.67 10.80
CA ILE A 339 -46.22 -4.41 11.09
C ILE A 339 -44.86 -4.70 11.74
N TYR A 340 -44.87 -5.53 12.80
CA TYR A 340 -43.62 -5.85 13.51
C TYR A 340 -42.66 -6.75 12.69
N ARG A 341 -43.23 -7.70 11.91
CA ARG A 341 -42.46 -8.54 10.97
C ARG A 341 -41.80 -7.68 9.90
N ASP A 342 -42.57 -6.76 9.30
CA ASP A 342 -42.05 -5.87 8.25
C ASP A 342 -41.00 -4.90 8.78
N SER A 343 -41.14 -4.49 10.05
CA SER A 343 -40.08 -3.73 10.74
C SER A 343 -38.79 -4.55 10.88
N ILE A 344 -38.89 -5.84 11.22
CA ILE A 344 -37.72 -6.75 11.27
C ILE A 344 -37.11 -6.90 9.87
N ILE A 345 -37.94 -7.10 8.84
CA ILE A 345 -37.50 -7.24 7.45
C ILE A 345 -36.79 -5.96 6.98
N LYS A 346 -37.37 -4.78 7.26
CA LYS A 346 -36.75 -3.49 6.93
C LYS A 346 -35.38 -3.32 7.59
N ILE A 347 -35.26 -3.66 8.88
CA ILE A 347 -33.99 -3.63 9.61
C ILE A 347 -32.97 -4.56 8.94
N GLN A 348 -33.39 -5.79 8.59
CA GLN A 348 -32.52 -6.76 7.93
C GLN A 348 -32.12 -6.31 6.52
N GLN A 349 -33.05 -5.73 5.76
CA GLN A 349 -32.76 -5.17 4.44
C GLN A 349 -31.79 -3.99 4.54
N HIS A 350 -32.03 -3.04 5.45
CA HIS A 350 -31.13 -1.92 5.68
C HIS A 350 -29.72 -2.39 6.05
N GLN A 351 -29.61 -3.35 6.98
CA GLN A 351 -28.34 -3.97 7.33
C GLN A 351 -27.67 -4.64 6.13
N LYS A 352 -28.46 -5.29 5.25
CA LYS A 352 -27.94 -5.90 4.02
C LYS A 352 -27.42 -4.89 3.00
N ILE A 353 -28.13 -3.78 2.84
CA ILE A 353 -27.71 -2.66 1.98
C ILE A 353 -26.42 -2.04 2.53
N GLU A 354 -26.36 -1.82 3.84
CA GLU A 354 -25.17 -1.28 4.50
C GLU A 354 -23.97 -2.22 4.37
N GLU A 355 -24.17 -3.53 4.52
CA GLU A 355 -23.15 -4.55 4.24
C GLU A 355 -22.65 -4.47 2.81
N LEU A 356 -23.55 -4.42 1.82
CA LEU A 356 -23.22 -4.34 0.39
C LEU A 356 -22.52 -3.02 0.05
N SER A 357 -22.99 -1.89 0.57
CA SER A 357 -22.35 -0.58 0.36
C SER A 357 -20.92 -0.56 0.93
N THR A 358 -20.75 -1.14 2.12
CA THR A 358 -19.42 -1.26 2.75
C THR A 358 -18.49 -2.17 1.94
N GLN A 359 -19.00 -3.31 1.45
CA GLN A 359 -18.23 -4.20 0.57
C GLN A 359 -17.83 -3.51 -0.73
N TYR A 360 -18.74 -2.72 -1.31
CA TYR A 360 -18.48 -1.95 -2.53
C TYR A 360 -17.42 -0.85 -2.29
N ALA A 361 -17.56 -0.07 -1.23
CA ALA A 361 -16.59 0.95 -0.85
C ALA A 361 -15.18 0.35 -0.63
N LEU A 362 -15.11 -0.81 0.06
CA LEU A 362 -13.85 -1.54 0.25
C LEU A 362 -13.27 -2.08 -1.06
N ALA A 363 -14.12 -2.50 -2.01
CA ALA A 363 -13.66 -2.97 -3.31
C ALA A 363 -13.05 -1.81 -4.14
N ILE A 364 -13.66 -0.62 -4.08
CA ILE A 364 -13.11 0.60 -4.69
C ILE A 364 -11.77 0.96 -4.03
N GLN A 365 -11.74 1.07 -2.71
CA GLN A 365 -10.52 1.40 -1.97
C GLN A 365 -9.36 0.42 -2.26
N ARG A 366 -9.66 -0.88 -2.39
CA ARG A 366 -8.66 -1.88 -2.80
C ARG A 366 -8.10 -1.61 -4.19
N LYS A 367 -8.98 -1.30 -5.16
CA LYS A 367 -8.55 -0.97 -6.52
C LYS A 367 -7.70 0.30 -6.55
N GLU A 368 -8.03 1.31 -5.75
CA GLU A 368 -7.22 2.52 -5.61
C GLU A 368 -5.84 2.23 -5.02
N ILE A 369 -5.78 1.47 -3.92
CA ILE A 369 -4.51 1.05 -3.31
C ILE A 369 -3.67 0.17 -4.27
N GLU A 370 -4.31 -0.72 -5.02
CA GLU A 370 -3.62 -1.52 -6.05
C GLU A 370 -3.09 -0.65 -7.19
N ALA A 371 -3.84 0.40 -7.58
CA ALA A 371 -3.40 1.36 -8.59
C ALA A 371 -2.23 2.23 -8.07
N GLU A 372 -2.30 2.72 -6.83
CA GLU A 372 -1.20 3.45 -6.18
C GLU A 372 0.06 2.59 -6.03
N ASN A 373 -0.08 1.36 -5.55
CA ASN A 373 1.04 0.42 -5.46
C ASN A 373 1.67 0.15 -6.81
N ARG A 374 0.87 -0.02 -7.87
CA ARG A 374 1.36 -0.19 -9.24
C ARG A 374 2.17 1.02 -9.70
N ASN A 375 1.70 2.23 -9.42
CA ASN A 375 2.43 3.46 -9.73
C ASN A 375 3.76 3.55 -8.96
N ILE A 376 3.76 3.16 -7.68
CA ILE A 376 4.99 3.10 -6.86
C ILE A 376 5.98 2.08 -7.45
N TYR A 377 5.50 0.91 -7.89
CA TYR A 377 6.36 -0.08 -8.56
C TYR A 377 6.96 0.47 -9.87
N TYR A 378 6.18 1.22 -10.67
CA TYR A 378 6.71 1.87 -11.88
C TYR A 378 7.79 2.90 -11.54
N VAL A 379 7.58 3.74 -10.53
CA VAL A 379 8.60 4.71 -10.09
C VAL A 379 9.87 4.00 -9.61
N ILE A 380 9.74 2.94 -8.79
CA ILE A 380 10.88 2.16 -8.30
C ILE A 380 11.64 1.52 -9.47
N THR A 381 10.94 0.94 -10.46
CA THR A 381 11.58 0.32 -11.62
C THR A 381 12.31 1.35 -12.48
N ILE A 382 11.72 2.54 -12.69
CA ILE A 382 12.39 3.64 -13.41
C ILE A 382 13.65 4.10 -12.65
N CYS A 383 13.56 4.28 -11.33
CA CYS A 383 14.72 4.65 -10.51
C CYS A 383 15.84 3.60 -10.59
N LEU A 384 15.50 2.32 -10.57
CA LEU A 384 16.47 1.23 -10.72
C LEU A 384 17.14 1.24 -12.09
N ILE A 385 16.38 1.48 -13.16
CA ILE A 385 16.92 1.60 -14.52
C ILE A 385 17.88 2.79 -14.62
N VAL A 386 17.51 3.94 -14.06
CA VAL A 386 18.36 5.14 -14.03
C VAL A 386 19.66 4.88 -13.25
N LEU A 387 19.57 4.19 -12.11
CA LEU A 387 20.76 3.81 -11.33
C LEU A 387 21.67 2.84 -12.10
N LEU A 388 21.09 1.86 -12.80
CA LEU A 388 21.86 0.92 -13.62
C LEU A 388 22.55 1.63 -14.80
N LEU A 389 21.84 2.54 -15.48
CA LEU A 389 22.41 3.36 -16.55
C LEU A 389 23.52 4.29 -16.03
N GLY A 390 23.32 4.88 -14.86
CA GLY A 390 24.35 5.68 -14.17
C GLY A 390 25.60 4.85 -13.81
N ALA A 391 25.40 3.66 -13.24
CA ALA A 391 26.50 2.73 -12.93
C ALA A 391 27.23 2.28 -14.19
N PHE A 392 26.50 2.01 -15.28
CA PHE A 392 27.10 1.67 -16.58
C PHE A 392 27.91 2.83 -17.16
N ALA A 393 27.39 4.05 -17.11
CA ALA A 393 28.09 5.25 -17.55
C ALA A 393 29.39 5.50 -16.75
N VAL A 394 29.32 5.32 -15.42
CA VAL A 394 30.51 5.40 -14.54
C VAL A 394 31.53 4.31 -14.89
N CYS A 395 31.07 3.09 -15.14
CA CYS A 395 31.96 1.98 -15.54
C CYS A 395 32.66 2.29 -16.88
N GLN A 396 31.92 2.81 -17.87
CA GLN A 396 32.48 3.23 -19.17
C GLN A 396 33.47 4.38 -18.99
N TYR A 397 33.14 5.37 -18.16
CA TYR A 397 34.05 6.49 -17.84
C TYR A 397 35.33 5.99 -17.18
N LEU A 398 35.25 5.06 -16.23
CA LEU A 398 36.42 4.49 -15.57
C LEU A 398 37.29 3.67 -16.55
N LYS A 399 36.66 2.88 -17.42
CA LYS A 399 37.37 2.16 -18.50
C LYS A 399 38.09 3.11 -19.45
N LYS A 400 37.41 4.19 -19.88
CA LYS A 400 38.01 5.22 -20.73
C LYS A 400 39.19 5.90 -20.02
N ARG A 401 39.03 6.28 -18.74
CA ARG A 401 40.09 6.90 -17.94
C ARG A 401 41.31 5.98 -17.74
N LYS A 402 41.08 4.67 -17.61
CA LYS A 402 42.15 3.68 -17.54
C LYS A 402 42.90 3.61 -18.88
N LYS A 403 42.20 3.54 -19.99
CA LYS A 403 42.77 3.53 -21.35
C LYS A 403 43.53 4.81 -21.68
N ASP A 404 43.02 5.98 -21.24
CA ASP A 404 43.71 7.28 -21.40
C ASP A 404 45.00 7.35 -20.55
N LYS A 405 45.01 6.71 -19.38
CA LYS A 405 46.25 6.60 -18.57
C LYS A 405 47.27 5.67 -19.21
N GLU A 406 46.86 4.52 -19.73
CA GLU A 406 47.70 3.58 -20.45
C GLU A 406 48.33 4.24 -21.70
N LEU A 407 47.50 4.99 -22.49
CA LEU A 407 47.94 5.74 -23.66
C LEU A 407 48.95 6.88 -23.31
N LYS A 408 48.74 7.54 -22.14
CA LYS A 408 49.68 8.53 -21.65
C LYS A 408 51.01 7.91 -21.23
N GLN A 409 50.97 6.74 -20.62
CA GLN A 409 52.16 6.00 -20.22
C GLN A 409 52.94 5.49 -21.43
N GLU A 410 52.22 4.96 -22.47
CA GLU A 410 52.87 4.59 -23.74
C GLU A 410 53.52 5.80 -24.44
N LYS A 411 52.83 6.97 -24.47
CA LYS A 411 53.41 8.21 -25.01
C LYS A 411 54.62 8.69 -24.22
N LEU A 412 54.61 8.54 -22.89
CA LEU A 412 55.76 8.88 -22.04
C LEU A 412 56.95 7.95 -22.32
N ASN A 413 56.68 6.64 -22.43
CA ASN A 413 57.69 5.66 -22.75
C ASN A 413 58.27 5.85 -24.17
N SER A 414 57.42 6.26 -25.14
CA SER A 414 57.87 6.58 -26.52
C SER A 414 58.64 7.89 -26.57
N LEU A 415 58.32 8.87 -25.70
CA LEU A 415 59.09 10.14 -25.58
C LEU A 415 60.46 9.89 -24.94
N ASP A 416 60.56 9.03 -23.93
CA ASP A 416 61.84 8.62 -23.34
C ASP A 416 62.70 7.85 -24.34
N GLN A 417 62.12 6.94 -25.12
CA GLN A 417 62.83 6.29 -26.23
C GLN A 417 63.28 7.29 -27.30
N THR A 418 62.43 8.30 -27.63
CA THR A 418 62.75 9.33 -28.64
C THR A 418 63.80 10.32 -28.10
N GLN A 419 63.84 10.62 -26.79
CA GLN A 419 64.89 11.41 -26.16
C GLN A 419 66.22 10.65 -26.14
N THR A 420 66.17 9.35 -25.86
CA THR A 420 67.37 8.49 -25.89
C THR A 420 67.91 8.38 -27.34
N ILE A 421 67.04 8.27 -28.34
CA ILE A 421 67.40 8.29 -29.76
C ILE A 421 67.85 9.66 -30.22
N SER A 422 67.26 10.78 -29.72
CA SER A 422 67.65 12.16 -30.08
C SER A 422 69.00 12.56 -29.48
N THR A 423 69.36 12.04 -28.31
CA THR A 423 70.72 12.20 -27.74
C THR A 423 71.75 11.42 -28.55
N PHE A 424 71.36 10.23 -29.05
CA PHE A 424 72.23 9.41 -29.90
C PHE A 424 72.40 9.99 -31.31
N LEU A 425 71.35 10.68 -31.85
CA LEU A 425 71.33 11.29 -33.18
C LEU A 425 71.94 12.73 -33.21
N LYS A 426 71.91 13.45 -32.07
CA LYS A 426 72.59 14.77 -31.95
C LYS A 426 74.11 14.68 -32.03
N GLU A 427 74.62 13.48 -31.88
CA GLU A 427 76.08 13.24 -32.04
C GLU A 427 76.49 12.92 -33.47
N LYS A 428 75.52 12.73 -34.42
CA LYS A 428 75.91 12.23 -35.75
C LYS A 428 75.43 12.94 -36.98
N VAL A 429 74.48 13.90 -37.02
CA VAL A 429 74.12 14.60 -38.30
C VAL A 429 73.44 15.94 -38.02
N GLY A 430 74.03 17.03 -38.50
CA GLY A 430 73.30 18.26 -38.81
C GLY A 430 72.68 18.13 -40.16
N GLU A 431 71.35 18.37 -40.25
CA GLU A 431 70.65 18.83 -41.45
C GLU A 431 69.16 19.00 -41.20
N GLU A 432 68.55 20.01 -41.83
CA GLU A 432 67.18 20.45 -41.81
C GLU A 432 66.18 19.36 -42.27
N ILE A 433 65.02 19.24 -41.65
CA ILE A 433 63.88 18.47 -42.16
C ILE A 433 62.61 19.31 -42.17
N GLN A 434 62.03 19.45 -43.35
CA GLN A 434 60.71 19.99 -43.65
C GLN A 434 59.60 19.14 -43.07
N LEU A 435 58.47 19.78 -42.63
CA LEU A 435 57.27 19.10 -42.06
C LEU A 435 56.45 18.32 -43.10
N PRO A 436 55.86 17.17 -42.73
CA PRO A 436 55.33 16.22 -43.70
C PRO A 436 53.86 16.41 -44.09
N GLU A 437 53.50 15.91 -45.28
CA GLU A 437 52.18 15.79 -45.97
C GLU A 437 51.06 15.11 -45.20
N THR A 438 51.32 14.58 -44.05
CA THR A 438 50.37 13.77 -43.25
C THR A 438 49.21 14.56 -42.65
N ALA A 439 49.39 15.87 -42.36
CA ALA A 439 48.34 16.72 -41.78
C ALA A 439 47.20 17.04 -42.78
N THR A 440 47.53 17.12 -44.06
CA THR A 440 46.58 17.44 -45.12
C THR A 440 45.65 16.27 -45.45
N LYS A 441 46.20 15.05 -45.44
CA LYS A 441 45.45 13.81 -45.70
C LYS A 441 44.43 13.53 -44.61
N PHE A 442 44.78 13.76 -43.35
CA PHE A 442 43.92 13.62 -42.19
C PHE A 442 42.68 14.54 -42.25
N LYS A 443 42.84 15.81 -42.64
CA LYS A 443 41.75 16.79 -42.80
C LYS A 443 40.75 16.38 -43.91
N GLN A 444 41.25 15.84 -45.01
CA GLN A 444 40.42 15.35 -46.11
C GLN A 444 39.59 14.11 -45.71
N ASP A 445 40.14 13.20 -44.92
CA ASP A 445 39.47 11.99 -44.51
C ASP A 445 38.32 12.27 -43.50
N ILE A 446 38.50 13.18 -42.55
CA ILE A 446 37.45 13.62 -41.62
C ILE A 446 36.28 14.25 -42.40
N LEU A 447 36.60 15.14 -43.37
CA LEU A 447 35.58 15.79 -44.20
C LEU A 447 34.82 14.77 -45.07
N ARG A 448 35.50 13.80 -45.67
CA ARG A 448 34.91 12.74 -46.50
C ARG A 448 33.96 11.83 -45.67
N ASN A 449 34.35 11.50 -44.45
CA ASN A 449 33.52 10.69 -43.57
C ASN A 449 32.25 11.44 -43.18
N GLY A 450 32.33 12.70 -42.80
CA GLY A 450 31.18 13.57 -42.52
C GLY A 450 30.23 13.71 -43.74
N ILE A 451 30.78 13.92 -44.93
CA ILE A 451 30.00 14.00 -46.20
C ILE A 451 29.24 12.69 -46.45
N ARG A 452 29.90 11.53 -46.29
CA ARG A 452 29.28 10.22 -46.52
C ARG A 452 28.15 9.99 -45.53
N ALA A 453 28.40 10.24 -44.24
CA ALA A 453 27.43 10.06 -43.16
C ALA A 453 26.20 10.97 -43.32
N PHE A 454 26.42 12.26 -43.62
CA PHE A 454 25.33 13.21 -43.81
C PHE A 454 24.47 12.89 -45.04
N ARG A 455 25.08 12.49 -46.18
CA ARG A 455 24.30 12.11 -47.38
C ARG A 455 23.45 10.86 -47.16
N ALA A 456 23.84 9.98 -46.27
CA ALA A 456 23.05 8.79 -45.88
C ALA A 456 21.90 9.15 -44.94
N SER A 457 21.94 10.28 -44.25
CA SER A 457 20.91 10.73 -43.31
C SER A 457 19.62 11.16 -44.01
N GLN A 458 18.54 11.26 -43.24
CA GLN A 458 17.25 11.75 -43.76
C GLN A 458 17.34 13.18 -44.29
N TRP A 459 18.10 14.06 -43.63
CA TRP A 459 18.34 15.45 -44.09
C TRP A 459 19.16 15.50 -45.40
N GLY A 460 20.15 14.64 -45.54
CA GLY A 460 20.92 14.56 -46.81
C GLY A 460 20.02 14.21 -47.99
N LYS A 461 19.16 13.18 -47.85
CA LYS A 461 18.17 12.78 -48.86
C LYS A 461 17.15 13.88 -49.14
N ASN A 462 16.63 14.53 -48.09
CA ASN A 462 15.68 15.63 -48.22
C ASN A 462 16.30 16.80 -49.01
N LEU A 463 17.55 17.20 -48.73
CA LEU A 463 18.21 18.28 -49.44
C LEU A 463 18.48 17.96 -50.90
N GLU A 464 18.76 16.72 -51.26
CA GLU A 464 18.89 16.29 -52.66
C GLU A 464 17.57 16.42 -53.43
N THR A 465 16.44 16.17 -52.76
CA THR A 465 15.10 16.34 -53.33
C THR A 465 14.78 17.83 -53.47
N VAL A 466 15.04 18.62 -52.41
CA VAL A 466 14.84 20.06 -52.38
C VAL A 466 15.68 20.76 -53.43
N GLU A 467 16.93 20.33 -53.69
CA GLU A 467 17.80 20.91 -54.71
C GLU A 467 17.18 20.86 -56.11
N LYS A 468 16.33 19.89 -56.42
CA LYS A 468 15.62 19.77 -57.70
C LYS A 468 14.43 20.71 -57.82
N THR A 469 13.79 21.06 -56.68
CA THR A 469 12.49 21.76 -56.63
C THR A 469 12.56 23.19 -56.10
N ILE A 470 13.72 23.70 -55.64
CA ILE A 470 13.87 25.06 -55.10
C ILE A 470 13.55 26.13 -56.15
N VAL A 471 12.58 26.99 -55.79
CA VAL A 471 12.27 28.22 -56.52
C VAL A 471 13.11 29.38 -55.97
N PRO A 472 13.70 30.24 -56.83
CA PRO A 472 14.44 31.42 -56.35
C PRO A 472 13.57 32.32 -55.47
N GLY A 473 14.10 32.71 -54.28
CA GLY A 473 13.39 33.56 -53.33
C GLY A 473 12.76 32.81 -52.16
N ASN A 474 12.66 31.47 -52.21
CA ASN A 474 12.20 30.67 -51.08
C ASN A 474 13.35 30.38 -50.10
N TYR A 475 13.01 30.35 -48.82
CA TYR A 475 13.94 30.04 -47.73
C TYR A 475 13.36 28.95 -46.84
N ILE A 476 14.25 28.18 -46.22
CA ILE A 476 13.89 27.16 -45.21
C ILE A 476 13.19 27.82 -44.02
N LYS A 477 12.22 27.14 -43.39
CA LYS A 477 11.61 27.60 -42.15
C LYS A 477 12.64 27.60 -41.00
N LEU A 478 12.44 28.43 -39.98
CA LEU A 478 13.41 28.58 -38.89
C LEU A 478 13.61 27.27 -38.12
N SER A 479 12.53 26.57 -37.78
CA SER A 479 12.57 25.29 -37.10
C SER A 479 13.28 24.18 -37.89
N GLU A 480 13.10 24.20 -39.21
CA GLU A 480 13.78 23.27 -40.13
C GLU A 480 15.27 23.61 -40.27
N GLN A 481 15.63 24.88 -40.26
CA GLN A 481 17.02 25.35 -40.29
C GLN A 481 17.77 24.92 -39.03
N GLU A 482 17.14 25.05 -37.85
CA GLU A 482 17.72 24.61 -36.59
C GLU A 482 17.93 23.09 -36.56
N SER A 483 16.95 22.33 -37.08
CA SER A 483 17.04 20.88 -37.23
C SER A 483 18.17 20.47 -38.18
N LEU A 484 18.29 21.13 -39.31
CA LEU A 484 19.40 20.93 -40.26
C LEU A 484 20.76 21.21 -39.60
N TYR A 485 20.87 22.29 -38.84
CA TYR A 485 22.13 22.65 -38.19
C TYR A 485 22.52 21.64 -37.09
N LYS A 486 21.54 21.07 -36.37
CA LYS A 486 21.80 19.98 -35.44
C LYS A 486 22.35 18.75 -36.17
N GLU A 487 21.77 18.39 -37.29
CA GLU A 487 22.20 17.24 -38.08
C GLU A 487 23.61 17.46 -38.69
N LEU A 488 23.88 18.65 -39.23
CA LEU A 488 25.22 18.99 -39.68
C LEU A 488 26.26 18.91 -38.55
N LYS A 489 25.92 19.41 -37.37
CA LYS A 489 26.79 19.31 -36.20
C LYS A 489 27.07 17.86 -35.82
N LEU A 490 26.06 16.98 -35.88
CA LEU A 490 26.19 15.56 -35.54
C LEU A 490 27.21 14.86 -36.45
N HIS A 491 27.11 15.08 -37.76
CA HIS A 491 27.91 14.36 -38.75
C HIS A 491 29.29 15.01 -39.04
N PHE A 492 29.47 16.30 -38.72
CA PHE A 492 30.71 17.05 -38.97
C PHE A 492 31.38 17.55 -37.68
N ASN A 493 31.09 16.94 -36.54
CA ASN A 493 31.59 17.39 -35.23
C ASN A 493 33.13 17.53 -35.22
N ASP A 494 33.84 16.51 -35.72
CA ASP A 494 35.31 16.53 -35.76
C ASP A 494 35.87 17.57 -36.75
N PHE A 495 35.18 17.77 -37.88
CA PHE A 495 35.54 18.81 -38.82
C PHE A 495 35.28 20.21 -38.26
N ILE A 496 34.18 20.42 -37.57
CA ILE A 496 33.86 21.67 -36.85
C ILE A 496 34.91 21.94 -35.76
N ALA A 497 35.28 20.94 -34.98
CA ALA A 497 36.32 21.07 -33.96
C ALA A 497 37.67 21.46 -34.58
N CYS A 498 38.03 20.84 -35.72
CA CYS A 498 39.25 21.17 -36.46
C CYS A 498 39.23 22.61 -37.00
N LEU A 499 38.11 23.05 -37.57
CA LEU A 499 37.98 24.45 -38.06
C LEU A 499 38.07 25.48 -36.93
N ASN A 500 37.39 25.22 -35.78
CA ASN A 500 37.44 26.10 -34.61
C ASN A 500 38.85 26.19 -34.00
N GLN A 501 39.60 25.08 -34.02
CA GLN A 501 40.98 25.08 -33.51
C GLN A 501 41.95 25.88 -34.39
N ILE A 502 41.75 25.79 -35.72
CA ILE A 502 42.65 26.47 -36.69
C ILE A 502 42.21 27.93 -36.91
N TYR A 503 40.90 28.18 -36.86
CA TYR A 503 40.29 29.48 -37.13
C TYR A 503 39.33 29.88 -36.02
N PRO A 504 39.82 30.27 -34.82
CA PRO A 504 38.98 30.50 -33.62
C PRO A 504 37.98 31.65 -33.80
N ASP A 505 38.26 32.62 -34.69
CA ASP A 505 37.39 33.76 -34.95
C ASP A 505 36.30 33.51 -36.01
N MET A 506 36.15 32.25 -36.45
CA MET A 506 35.14 31.91 -37.46
C MET A 506 33.74 31.82 -36.81
N SER A 507 32.78 32.56 -37.40
CA SER A 507 31.39 32.49 -36.90
C SER A 507 30.75 31.14 -37.18
N LYS A 508 29.71 30.78 -36.38
CA LYS A 508 28.94 29.56 -36.61
C LYS A 508 28.37 29.47 -38.02
N GLU A 509 27.89 30.57 -38.55
CA GLU A 509 27.35 30.67 -39.91
C GLU A 509 28.44 30.47 -40.97
N ASP A 510 29.67 30.90 -40.72
CA ASP A 510 30.79 30.64 -41.61
C ASP A 510 31.16 29.17 -41.66
N ILE A 511 31.10 28.49 -40.51
CA ILE A 511 31.34 27.05 -40.40
C ILE A 511 30.27 26.26 -41.17
N TYR A 512 28.99 26.57 -40.97
CA TYR A 512 27.91 25.89 -41.69
C TYR A 512 27.97 26.19 -43.21
N PHE A 513 28.36 27.40 -43.59
CA PHE A 513 28.61 27.75 -44.99
C PHE A 513 29.74 26.89 -45.58
N CYS A 514 30.83 26.68 -44.85
CA CYS A 514 31.91 25.81 -45.27
C CYS A 514 31.43 24.37 -45.46
N ILE A 515 30.65 23.82 -44.49
CA ILE A 515 30.15 22.46 -44.57
C ILE A 515 29.20 22.28 -45.77
N LEU A 516 28.22 23.18 -45.94
CA LEU A 516 27.28 23.13 -47.06
C LEU A 516 28.00 23.28 -48.41
N SER A 517 29.07 24.08 -48.48
CA SER A 517 29.91 24.23 -49.69
C SER A 517 30.70 22.95 -49.97
N ALA A 518 31.25 22.32 -48.94
CA ALA A 518 31.99 21.06 -49.06
C ALA A 518 31.09 19.88 -49.49
N LEU A 519 29.80 19.92 -49.12
CA LEU A 519 28.78 18.98 -49.59
C LEU A 519 28.47 19.11 -51.10
N LYS A 520 29.01 20.14 -51.75
CA LYS A 520 28.88 20.41 -53.20
C LYS A 520 27.43 20.73 -53.64
N TYR A 521 26.59 21.26 -52.76
CA TYR A 521 25.27 21.76 -53.15
C TYR A 521 25.38 23.01 -54.04
N LYS A 522 24.38 23.18 -54.91
CA LYS A 522 24.30 24.37 -55.77
C LYS A 522 24.10 25.64 -54.93
N SER A 523 24.61 26.77 -55.41
CA SER A 523 24.50 28.04 -54.67
C SER A 523 23.07 28.38 -54.24
N ARG A 524 22.04 28.05 -55.03
CA ARG A 524 20.62 28.23 -54.67
C ARG A 524 20.19 27.42 -53.47
N THR A 525 20.69 26.20 -53.31
CA THR A 525 20.41 25.32 -52.15
C THR A 525 21.07 25.87 -50.88
N ILE A 526 22.30 26.40 -51.00
CA ILE A 526 22.99 27.03 -49.88
C ILE A 526 22.27 28.31 -49.46
N VAL A 527 21.81 29.15 -50.43
CA VAL A 527 20.96 30.33 -50.17
C VAL A 527 19.70 29.96 -49.41
N TYR A 528 19.03 28.89 -49.83
CA TYR A 528 17.85 28.37 -49.18
C TYR A 528 18.13 27.95 -47.73
N CYS A 529 19.14 27.09 -47.49
CA CYS A 529 19.50 26.59 -46.17
C CYS A 529 20.01 27.64 -45.20
N MET A 530 20.81 28.59 -45.71
CA MET A 530 21.42 29.66 -44.91
C MET A 530 20.48 30.85 -44.68
N LYS A 531 19.35 30.93 -45.35
CA LYS A 531 18.45 32.11 -45.38
C LYS A 531 19.19 33.41 -45.69
N THR A 532 20.18 33.35 -46.57
CA THR A 532 21.11 34.44 -46.85
C THR A 532 21.15 34.72 -48.36
N PRO A 533 20.97 35.96 -48.80
CA PRO A 533 21.00 36.29 -50.22
C PRO A 533 22.31 35.90 -50.93
N ALA A 534 22.25 35.54 -52.18
CA ALA A 534 23.40 35.07 -52.96
C ALA A 534 24.59 36.09 -53.00
N GLY A 535 24.32 37.41 -53.01
CA GLY A 535 25.34 38.46 -52.91
C GLY A 535 26.12 38.35 -51.58
N ALA A 536 25.42 38.19 -50.44
CA ALA A 536 26.07 38.10 -49.15
C ALA A 536 26.91 36.82 -49.02
N LEU A 537 26.47 35.69 -49.62
CA LEU A 537 27.27 34.45 -49.65
C LEU A 537 28.55 34.61 -50.50
N ARG A 538 28.52 35.39 -51.60
CA ARG A 538 29.72 35.69 -52.37
C ARG A 538 30.70 36.50 -51.54
N THR A 539 30.25 37.57 -50.87
CA THR A 539 31.07 38.36 -49.95
C THR A 539 31.68 37.50 -48.84
N ARG A 540 30.88 36.60 -48.24
CA ARG A 540 31.33 35.64 -47.19
C ARG A 540 32.43 34.73 -47.76
N LYS A 541 32.24 34.15 -48.92
CA LYS A 541 33.25 33.34 -49.62
C LYS A 541 34.54 34.08 -49.85
N SER A 542 34.46 35.37 -50.34
CA SER A 542 35.62 36.20 -50.56
C SER A 542 36.40 36.52 -49.28
N ARG A 543 35.69 36.82 -48.19
CA ARG A 543 36.28 37.00 -46.85
C ARG A 543 36.98 35.72 -46.33
N LEU A 544 36.34 34.56 -46.44
CA LEU A 544 36.94 33.30 -46.06
C LEU A 544 38.16 32.94 -46.86
N LYS A 545 38.18 33.28 -48.16
CA LYS A 545 39.36 33.09 -49.01
C LYS A 545 40.57 33.89 -48.54
N LYS A 546 40.36 35.11 -47.98
CA LYS A 546 41.45 35.93 -47.44
C LYS A 546 41.96 35.43 -46.05
N ASN A 547 41.09 34.85 -45.29
CA ASN A 547 41.35 34.51 -43.86
C ASN A 547 41.70 33.02 -43.61
N MET A 548 41.61 32.19 -44.68
CA MET A 548 41.89 30.75 -44.54
C MET A 548 43.14 30.37 -45.32
N ALA A 549 43.89 29.39 -44.88
CA ALA A 549 44.98 28.79 -45.62
C ALA A 549 44.47 28.31 -47.01
N GLU A 550 45.22 28.55 -48.04
CA GLU A 550 44.83 28.27 -49.46
C GLU A 550 44.42 26.80 -49.63
N GLU A 551 45.14 25.93 -49.01
CA GLU A 551 44.87 24.47 -49.03
C GLU A 551 43.52 24.11 -48.39
N THR A 552 43.22 24.63 -47.21
CA THR A 552 41.94 24.43 -46.52
C THR A 552 40.79 25.01 -47.34
N PHE A 553 40.99 26.16 -47.94
CA PHE A 553 39.99 26.80 -48.82
C PHE A 553 39.73 25.94 -50.08
N ARG A 554 40.77 25.39 -50.71
CA ARG A 554 40.63 24.45 -51.83
C ARG A 554 39.86 23.19 -51.51
N ILE A 555 40.13 22.59 -50.37
CA ILE A 555 39.41 21.37 -49.88
C ILE A 555 37.91 21.65 -49.77
N ILE A 556 37.50 22.82 -49.26
CA ILE A 556 36.11 23.18 -48.97
C ILE A 556 35.38 23.67 -50.24
N PHE A 557 36.00 24.57 -51.01
CA PHE A 557 35.32 25.37 -52.04
C PHE A 557 35.65 24.99 -53.48
N ASN A 558 36.74 24.27 -53.74
CA ASN A 558 37.08 23.86 -55.11
C ASN A 558 36.34 22.55 -55.48
N LYS A 559 35.95 22.51 -56.78
CA LYS A 559 35.23 21.35 -57.36
C LYS A 559 36.09 20.12 -57.47
#